data_f410e24c032292462b2375e05cd6403a
#
_entry.id   f410e24c032292462b2375e05cd6403a
#
_cell.length_a   1.000
_cell.length_b   1.000
_cell.length_c   1.000
_cell.angle_alpha   90.00
_cell.angle_beta   90.00
_cell.angle_gamma   90.00
#
_symmetry.space_group_name_H-M   'P 1'
#
loop_
_entity.id
_entity.type
_entity.pdbx_description
1 polymer ?
#
loop_
_entity_poly.entity_id
_entity_poly.type
_entity_poly.pdbx_seq_one_letter_code
_entity_poly.pdbx_strand_id
1 'polypeptide(L)'
;GMKSLESIECDLFESCKGRVTTCANIFDQCTNLHTIYNGLFEGFDKCTDFSLAFHYTALNSIPANTFRGCSSAVKFNSTFSAIPNILSIPAGLFDDCVNAKEFASTFELLNISTVPERLFAKCVKATFFRGTFRQSHVTTVPGNVFENCRAIENVSSCFENCSWITSLPEMWNTSLYPKIKTYNAFAKNCNKASNYSAVPAAWK
;
A
#
# COMPACT_ATOMS: atom_id res chain seq x y z
N GLY A 1 -8.89 -15.98 10.64
CA GLY A 1 -8.07 -15.20 11.59
C GLY A 1 -8.22 -15.67 13.03
N MET A 2 -7.21 -15.41 13.83
CA MET A 2 -7.21 -15.66 15.30
C MET A 2 -7.94 -14.50 16.00
N LYS A 3 -9.23 -14.66 16.25
CA LYS A 3 -10.08 -13.59 16.83
C LYS A 3 -9.72 -13.20 18.25
N SER A 4 -8.98 -14.03 18.98
CA SER A 4 -8.51 -13.73 20.35
C SER A 4 -7.13 -13.07 20.40
N LEU A 5 -6.44 -12.91 19.27
CA LEU A 5 -5.13 -12.25 19.21
C LEU A 5 -5.33 -10.73 19.26
N GLU A 6 -4.82 -10.08 20.31
CA GLU A 6 -4.99 -8.63 20.54
C GLU A 6 -3.72 -7.84 20.25
N SER A 7 -2.54 -8.39 20.56
CA SER A 7 -1.26 -7.72 20.35
C SER A 7 -0.12 -8.69 20.05
N ILE A 8 0.91 -8.18 19.38
CA ILE A 8 2.20 -8.83 19.20
C ILE A 8 3.27 -7.84 19.67
N GLU A 9 3.78 -8.05 20.89
CA GLU A 9 4.65 -7.07 21.58
C GLU A 9 6.14 -7.43 21.53
N CYS A 10 6.49 -8.54 20.93
CA CYS A 10 7.89 -8.99 20.81
C CYS A 10 8.17 -9.53 19.41
N ASP A 11 9.45 -9.78 19.13
CA ASP A 11 9.85 -10.44 17.89
C ASP A 11 9.44 -11.92 17.89
N LEU A 12 8.21 -12.16 17.44
CA LEU A 12 7.62 -13.49 17.38
C LEU A 12 8.37 -14.44 16.43
N PHE A 13 9.08 -13.88 15.45
CA PHE A 13 9.65 -14.65 14.33
C PHE A 13 11.19 -14.71 14.33
N GLU A 14 11.86 -14.27 15.41
CA GLU A 14 13.33 -14.25 15.50
C GLU A 14 13.97 -15.55 15.03
N SER A 15 13.45 -16.70 15.49
CA SER A 15 14.04 -18.01 15.17
C SER A 15 13.84 -18.49 13.74
N CYS A 16 12.97 -17.83 12.96
CA CYS A 16 12.66 -18.24 11.57
C CYS A 16 13.04 -17.18 10.52
N LYS A 17 13.63 -16.04 10.92
CA LYS A 17 14.21 -15.06 10.00
C LYS A 17 15.13 -15.73 8.98
N GLY A 18 15.09 -15.28 7.73
CA GLY A 18 15.89 -15.85 6.64
C GLY A 18 15.43 -17.22 6.13
N ARG A 19 14.37 -17.82 6.69
CA ARG A 19 13.79 -19.09 6.23
C ARG A 19 12.37 -18.94 5.69
N VAL A 20 11.64 -17.89 6.13
CA VAL A 20 10.27 -17.65 5.72
C VAL A 20 10.25 -17.12 4.29
N THR A 21 9.45 -17.73 3.42
CA THR A 21 9.31 -17.35 2.01
C THR A 21 7.96 -16.68 1.70
N THR A 22 6.96 -16.83 2.59
CA THR A 22 5.65 -16.18 2.48
C THR A 22 5.07 -15.87 3.86
N CYS A 23 4.46 -14.68 3.97
CA CYS A 23 3.65 -14.24 5.10
C CYS A 23 2.21 -13.92 4.63
N ALA A 24 1.81 -14.45 3.46
CA ALA A 24 0.46 -14.24 2.95
C ALA A 24 -0.59 -14.75 3.95
N ASN A 25 -1.60 -13.92 4.21
CA ASN A 25 -2.73 -14.20 5.13
C ASN A 25 -2.33 -14.47 6.60
N ILE A 26 -1.12 -14.17 7.03
CA ILE A 26 -0.61 -14.58 8.35
C ILE A 26 -1.48 -14.08 9.52
N PHE A 27 -2.01 -12.84 9.42
CA PHE A 27 -2.94 -12.26 10.39
C PHE A 27 -4.26 -11.84 9.74
N ASP A 28 -4.60 -12.39 8.57
CA ASP A 28 -5.88 -12.10 7.91
C ASP A 28 -7.05 -12.34 8.86
N GLN A 29 -7.95 -11.35 8.94
CA GLN A 29 -9.14 -11.38 9.79
C GLN A 29 -8.87 -11.62 11.30
N CYS A 30 -7.70 -11.23 11.79
CA CYS A 30 -7.44 -11.12 13.23
C CYS A 30 -8.09 -9.84 13.75
N THR A 31 -9.42 -9.83 13.86
CA THR A 31 -10.26 -8.64 14.07
C THR A 31 -10.04 -7.91 15.40
N ASN A 32 -9.32 -8.49 16.34
CA ASN A 32 -8.95 -7.88 17.62
C ASN A 32 -7.44 -7.53 17.69
N LEU A 33 -6.67 -7.74 16.63
CA LEU A 33 -5.25 -7.38 16.62
C LEU A 33 -5.10 -5.86 16.48
N HIS A 34 -4.78 -5.18 17.58
CA HIS A 34 -4.65 -3.72 17.66
C HIS A 34 -3.21 -3.23 17.51
N THR A 35 -2.22 -4.04 17.92
CA THR A 35 -0.82 -3.65 17.98
C THR A 35 0.10 -4.75 17.48
N ILE A 36 1.11 -4.36 16.71
CA ILE A 36 2.19 -5.24 16.26
C ILE A 36 3.55 -4.68 16.68
N TYR A 37 4.49 -5.57 16.91
CA TYR A 37 5.88 -5.22 17.23
C TYR A 37 6.52 -4.39 16.11
N ASN A 38 7.27 -3.35 16.48
CA ASN A 38 8.02 -2.55 15.51
C ASN A 38 9.15 -3.40 14.92
N GLY A 39 9.09 -3.66 13.62
CA GLY A 39 10.01 -4.59 12.95
C GLY A 39 9.54 -6.05 12.94
N LEU A 40 8.22 -6.30 13.05
CA LEU A 40 7.66 -7.66 13.08
C LEU A 40 8.17 -8.57 11.94
N PHE A 41 8.40 -8.01 10.75
CA PHE A 41 8.96 -8.72 9.60
C PHE A 41 10.39 -8.27 9.27
N GLU A 42 11.07 -7.57 10.18
CA GLU A 42 12.45 -7.13 9.95
C GLU A 42 13.37 -8.31 9.67
N GLY A 43 14.12 -8.21 8.56
CA GLY A 43 15.06 -9.25 8.16
C GLY A 43 14.43 -10.47 7.45
N PHE A 44 13.16 -10.38 7.02
CA PHE A 44 12.53 -11.40 6.18
C PHE A 44 13.01 -11.30 4.72
N ASP A 45 14.32 -11.41 4.53
CA ASP A 45 15.02 -11.19 3.26
C ASP A 45 14.66 -12.17 2.14
N LYS A 46 14.05 -13.33 2.48
CA LYS A 46 13.57 -14.34 1.53
C LYS A 46 12.06 -14.35 1.33
N CYS A 47 11.31 -13.57 2.13
CA CYS A 47 9.87 -13.51 2.01
C CYS A 47 9.47 -12.71 0.77
N THR A 48 8.68 -13.34 -0.10
CA THR A 48 8.26 -12.74 -1.38
C THR A 48 6.82 -12.24 -1.37
N ASP A 49 5.98 -12.70 -0.44
CA ASP A 49 4.55 -12.42 -0.46
C ASP A 49 4.03 -12.05 0.94
N PHE A 50 3.53 -10.81 1.05
CA PHE A 50 2.85 -10.25 2.22
C PHE A 50 1.36 -9.95 1.94
N SER A 51 0.79 -10.55 0.89
CA SER A 51 -0.61 -10.32 0.54
C SER A 51 -1.53 -10.68 1.71
N LEU A 52 -2.51 -9.80 2.00
CA LEU A 52 -3.51 -10.00 3.06
C LEU A 52 -2.89 -10.16 4.48
N ALA A 53 -1.62 -9.82 4.68
CA ALA A 53 -0.93 -10.11 5.95
C ALA A 53 -1.65 -9.52 7.18
N PHE A 54 -2.28 -8.33 7.04
CA PHE A 54 -3.03 -7.66 8.10
C PHE A 54 -4.47 -7.30 7.69
N HIS A 55 -4.98 -7.87 6.60
CA HIS A 55 -6.31 -7.56 6.09
C HIS A 55 -7.39 -7.82 7.16
N TYR A 56 -8.36 -6.89 7.30
CA TYR A 56 -9.42 -6.95 8.30
C TYR A 56 -8.92 -7.13 9.75
N THR A 57 -7.79 -6.53 10.12
CA THR A 57 -7.36 -6.40 11.52
C THR A 57 -7.90 -5.11 12.14
N ALA A 58 -7.65 -4.92 13.44
CA ALA A 58 -7.99 -3.69 14.17
C ALA A 58 -6.77 -2.81 14.46
N LEU A 59 -5.68 -2.93 13.69
CA LEU A 59 -4.44 -2.19 13.94
C LEU A 59 -4.68 -0.69 14.07
N ASN A 60 -4.11 -0.09 15.11
CA ASN A 60 -4.16 1.35 15.36
C ASN A 60 -3.07 2.14 14.59
N SER A 61 -2.00 1.46 14.19
CA SER A 61 -0.90 2.05 13.41
C SER A 61 -0.08 1.00 12.67
N ILE A 62 0.66 1.44 11.66
CA ILE A 62 1.68 0.64 10.97
C ILE A 62 3.04 1.10 11.49
N PRO A 63 3.82 0.27 12.21
CA PRO A 63 5.17 0.62 12.62
C PRO A 63 6.11 0.82 11.44
N ALA A 64 7.02 1.81 11.51
CA ALA A 64 7.87 2.18 10.38
C ALA A 64 8.80 1.06 9.90
N ASN A 65 9.28 0.21 10.81
CA ASN A 65 10.22 -0.87 10.47
C ASN A 65 9.52 -2.19 10.11
N THR A 66 8.19 -2.19 9.87
CA THR A 66 7.42 -3.43 9.61
C THR A 66 8.06 -4.29 8.51
N PHE A 67 8.56 -3.69 7.43
CA PHE A 67 9.19 -4.41 6.31
C PHE A 67 10.68 -4.10 6.13
N ARG A 68 11.36 -3.67 7.19
CA ARG A 68 12.80 -3.38 7.11
C ARG A 68 13.58 -4.63 6.72
N GLY A 69 14.44 -4.50 5.68
CA GLY A 69 15.25 -5.62 5.16
C GLY A 69 14.48 -6.65 4.35
N CYS A 70 13.18 -6.44 4.02
CA CYS A 70 12.38 -7.36 3.18
C CYS A 70 12.73 -7.21 1.69
N SER A 71 13.99 -7.39 1.33
CA SER A 71 14.49 -7.07 -0.01
C SER A 71 13.95 -7.97 -1.13
N SER A 72 13.51 -9.20 -0.82
CA SER A 72 12.89 -10.11 -1.79
C SER A 72 11.39 -9.94 -1.94
N ALA A 73 10.75 -9.06 -1.16
CA ALA A 73 9.31 -8.84 -1.21
C ALA A 73 8.85 -8.43 -2.61
N VAL A 74 7.83 -9.10 -3.13
CA VAL A 74 7.23 -8.87 -4.46
C VAL A 74 5.79 -8.41 -4.35
N LYS A 75 5.01 -8.98 -3.41
CA LYS A 75 3.56 -8.77 -3.33
C LYS A 75 3.14 -8.19 -1.99
N PHE A 76 2.33 -7.13 -2.07
CA PHE A 76 1.69 -6.45 -0.95
C PHE A 76 0.18 -6.29 -1.20
N ASN A 77 -0.44 -7.22 -1.96
CA ASN A 77 -1.85 -7.11 -2.31
C ASN A 77 -2.74 -7.18 -1.07
N SER A 78 -3.58 -6.17 -0.86
CA SER A 78 -4.49 -6.04 0.30
C SER A 78 -3.82 -6.15 1.67
N THR A 79 -2.51 -5.88 1.77
CA THR A 79 -1.74 -6.10 3.02
C THR A 79 -2.35 -5.36 4.21
N PHE A 80 -2.81 -4.12 4.03
CA PHE A 80 -3.43 -3.30 5.06
C PHE A 80 -4.88 -2.93 4.71
N SER A 81 -5.54 -3.65 3.80
CA SER A 81 -6.90 -3.32 3.39
C SER A 81 -7.91 -3.52 4.52
N ALA A 82 -8.91 -2.64 4.57
CA ALA A 82 -10.04 -2.67 5.50
C ALA A 82 -9.63 -2.61 7.00
N ILE A 83 -8.69 -1.70 7.32
CA ILE A 83 -8.28 -1.42 8.70
C ILE A 83 -8.64 0.04 9.04
N PRO A 84 -9.86 0.31 9.51
CA PRO A 84 -10.36 1.69 9.65
C PRO A 84 -9.65 2.52 10.72
N ASN A 85 -8.93 1.89 11.65
CA ASN A 85 -8.23 2.58 12.72
C ASN A 85 -6.85 3.14 12.30
N ILE A 86 -6.31 2.74 11.14
CA ILE A 86 -5.07 3.31 10.61
C ILE A 86 -5.36 4.71 10.06
N LEU A 87 -4.70 5.72 10.65
CA LEU A 87 -4.85 7.13 10.28
C LEU A 87 -3.67 7.69 9.47
N SER A 88 -2.55 6.96 9.41
CA SER A 88 -1.35 7.37 8.68
C SER A 88 -0.53 6.17 8.19
N ILE A 89 0.19 6.39 7.09
CA ILE A 89 1.20 5.46 6.57
C ILE A 89 2.57 6.03 6.96
N PRO A 90 3.48 5.24 7.56
CA PRO A 90 4.81 5.74 7.89
C PRO A 90 5.64 5.99 6.62
N ALA A 91 6.44 7.06 6.64
CA ALA A 91 7.41 7.32 5.58
C ALA A 91 8.42 6.18 5.50
N GLY A 92 8.86 5.84 4.28
CA GLY A 92 9.87 4.80 4.06
C GLY A 92 9.40 3.36 4.30
N LEU A 93 8.09 3.12 4.48
CA LEU A 93 7.54 1.79 4.74
C LEU A 93 8.03 0.70 3.79
N PHE A 94 8.29 1.04 2.52
CA PHE A 94 8.72 0.11 1.48
C PHE A 94 10.14 0.37 0.96
N ASP A 95 10.96 1.17 1.67
CA ASP A 95 12.28 1.57 1.15
C ASP A 95 13.23 0.39 0.91
N ASP A 96 13.13 -0.67 1.70
CA ASP A 96 13.94 -1.88 1.52
C ASP A 96 13.30 -2.91 0.57
N CYS A 97 12.05 -2.68 0.14
CA CYS A 97 11.30 -3.60 -0.71
C CYS A 97 11.59 -3.37 -2.21
N VAL A 98 12.87 -3.38 -2.58
CA VAL A 98 13.36 -2.99 -3.93
C VAL A 98 12.89 -3.91 -5.06
N ASN A 99 12.39 -5.09 -4.75
CA ASN A 99 11.83 -6.05 -5.69
C ASN A 99 10.29 -6.04 -5.76
N ALA A 100 9.64 -5.15 -5.01
CA ALA A 100 8.18 -5.06 -4.97
C ALA A 100 7.59 -4.71 -6.34
N LYS A 101 6.53 -5.46 -6.72
CA LYS A 101 5.84 -5.33 -8.00
C LYS A 101 4.35 -5.07 -7.85
N GLU A 102 3.69 -5.61 -6.83
CA GLU A 102 2.25 -5.66 -6.72
C GLU A 102 1.77 -5.00 -5.43
N PHE A 103 0.94 -3.97 -5.57
CA PHE A 103 0.35 -3.18 -4.50
C PHE A 103 -1.19 -3.07 -4.66
N ALA A 104 -1.84 -4.10 -5.25
CA ALA A 104 -3.29 -4.05 -5.43
C ALA A 104 -4.00 -3.95 -4.09
N SER A 105 -4.91 -2.96 -3.96
CA SER A 105 -5.73 -2.75 -2.76
C SER A 105 -4.95 -2.64 -1.43
N THR A 106 -3.65 -2.34 -1.47
CA THR A 106 -2.77 -2.38 -0.27
C THR A 106 -3.29 -1.49 0.86
N PHE A 107 -3.84 -0.33 0.55
CA PHE A 107 -4.37 0.67 1.48
C PHE A 107 -5.84 0.98 1.21
N GLU A 108 -6.58 0.03 0.66
CA GLU A 108 -8.01 0.18 0.39
C GLU A 108 -8.82 0.28 1.68
N LEU A 109 -9.86 1.14 1.70
CA LEU A 109 -10.77 1.31 2.84
C LEU A 109 -10.09 1.80 4.14
N LEU A 110 -9.03 2.61 4.04
CA LEU A 110 -8.39 3.23 5.20
C LEU A 110 -8.90 4.65 5.47
N ASN A 111 -8.80 5.08 6.73
CA ASN A 111 -9.13 6.45 7.16
C ASN A 111 -7.93 7.39 7.14
N ILE A 112 -6.92 7.11 6.33
CA ILE A 112 -5.72 7.95 6.20
C ILE A 112 -6.07 9.30 5.54
N SER A 113 -5.53 10.40 6.08
CA SER A 113 -5.72 11.74 5.48
C SER A 113 -4.63 12.08 4.47
N THR A 114 -3.41 11.61 4.68
CA THR A 114 -2.26 11.94 3.83
C THR A 114 -1.48 10.69 3.44
N VAL A 115 -0.93 10.70 2.24
CA VAL A 115 0.04 9.69 1.78
C VAL A 115 1.44 10.29 1.91
N PRO A 116 2.44 9.58 2.45
CA PRO A 116 3.81 10.09 2.53
C PRO A 116 4.40 10.38 1.15
N GLU A 117 5.23 11.42 1.09
CA GLU A 117 6.05 11.65 -0.09
C GLU A 117 6.90 10.42 -0.40
N ARG A 118 7.09 10.15 -1.69
CA ARG A 118 8.01 9.13 -2.19
C ARG A 118 7.73 7.71 -1.66
N LEU A 119 6.50 7.43 -1.19
CA LEU A 119 6.13 6.15 -0.57
C LEU A 119 6.60 4.92 -1.35
N PHE A 120 6.55 4.99 -2.70
CA PHE A 120 6.95 3.88 -3.56
C PHE A 120 8.25 4.14 -4.33
N ALA A 121 9.00 5.21 -4.02
CA ALA A 121 10.14 5.65 -4.85
C ALA A 121 11.29 4.63 -4.97
N LYS A 122 11.42 3.71 -4.02
CA LYS A 122 12.39 2.62 -4.06
C LYS A 122 11.86 1.36 -4.78
N CYS A 123 10.55 1.28 -5.00
CA CYS A 123 9.90 0.15 -5.67
C CYS A 123 9.95 0.30 -7.20
N VAL A 124 11.15 0.46 -7.77
CA VAL A 124 11.35 0.76 -9.21
C VAL A 124 10.83 -0.32 -10.16
N LYS A 125 10.58 -1.53 -9.64
CA LYS A 125 10.02 -2.67 -10.39
C LYS A 125 8.50 -2.76 -10.29
N ALA A 126 7.85 -1.85 -9.56
CA ALA A 126 6.40 -1.90 -9.34
C ALA A 126 5.64 -1.70 -10.66
N THR A 127 4.71 -2.62 -10.92
CA THR A 127 3.90 -2.67 -12.14
C THR A 127 2.41 -2.53 -11.86
N PHE A 128 1.95 -2.84 -10.63
CA PHE A 128 0.53 -3.06 -10.37
C PHE A 128 0.04 -2.31 -9.12
N PHE A 129 -0.77 -1.27 -9.36
CA PHE A 129 -1.35 -0.41 -8.32
C PHE A 129 -2.90 -0.36 -8.39
N ARG A 130 -3.54 -1.46 -8.85
CA ARG A 130 -5.00 -1.51 -8.92
C ARG A 130 -5.63 -1.31 -7.54
N GLY A 131 -6.52 -0.31 -7.41
CA GLY A 131 -7.29 -0.07 -6.19
C GLY A 131 -6.45 0.27 -4.95
N THR A 132 -5.17 0.63 -5.11
CA THR A 132 -4.23 0.79 -3.98
C THR A 132 -4.78 1.65 -2.85
N PHE A 133 -5.50 2.74 -3.16
CA PHE A 133 -6.12 3.66 -2.21
C PHE A 133 -7.65 3.71 -2.35
N ARG A 134 -8.26 2.74 -3.04
CA ARG A 134 -9.70 2.75 -3.32
C ARG A 134 -10.51 2.93 -2.04
N GLN A 135 -11.53 3.81 -2.08
CA GLN A 135 -12.44 4.08 -0.96
C GLN A 135 -11.76 4.55 0.35
N SER A 136 -10.54 5.08 0.26
CA SER A 136 -9.84 5.64 1.43
C SER A 136 -10.18 7.12 1.61
N HIS A 137 -10.14 7.63 2.85
CA HIS A 137 -10.43 9.03 3.17
C HIS A 137 -9.27 10.00 2.87
N VAL A 138 -8.39 9.62 1.95
CA VAL A 138 -7.24 10.41 1.54
C VAL A 138 -7.67 11.81 1.05
N THR A 139 -7.04 12.85 1.61
CA THR A 139 -7.20 14.24 1.18
C THR A 139 -6.01 14.74 0.39
N THR A 140 -4.80 14.34 0.78
CA THR A 140 -3.56 14.80 0.16
C THR A 140 -2.70 13.64 -0.33
N VAL A 141 -2.40 13.66 -1.63
CA VAL A 141 -1.46 12.72 -2.26
C VAL A 141 -0.35 13.55 -2.92
N PRO A 142 0.90 13.43 -2.46
CA PRO A 142 2.02 14.13 -3.08
C PRO A 142 2.23 13.70 -4.53
N GLY A 143 2.59 14.65 -5.42
CA GLY A 143 2.86 14.36 -6.83
C GLY A 143 4.00 13.37 -7.05
N ASN A 144 4.92 13.25 -6.08
CA ASN A 144 6.09 12.36 -6.12
C ASN A 144 5.86 10.99 -5.45
N VAL A 145 4.62 10.64 -5.08
CA VAL A 145 4.30 9.36 -4.41
C VAL A 145 4.78 8.14 -5.19
N PHE A 146 4.71 8.19 -6.53
CA PHE A 146 5.16 7.15 -7.47
C PHE A 146 6.49 7.50 -8.16
N GLU A 147 7.30 8.38 -7.56
CA GLU A 147 8.59 8.76 -8.14
C GLU A 147 9.43 7.52 -8.47
N ASN A 148 10.10 7.53 -9.62
CA ASN A 148 10.91 6.41 -10.14
C ASN A 148 10.14 5.13 -10.54
N CYS A 149 8.84 5.04 -10.33
CA CYS A 149 8.04 3.85 -10.69
C CYS A 149 7.69 3.82 -12.19
N ARG A 150 8.68 3.84 -13.07
CA ARG A 150 8.50 3.89 -14.54
C ARG A 150 8.02 2.58 -15.16
N ALA A 151 7.93 1.51 -14.37
CA ALA A 151 7.48 0.20 -14.81
C ALA A 151 5.95 -0.01 -14.65
N ILE A 152 5.22 0.97 -14.10
CA ILE A 152 3.77 0.85 -13.82
C ILE A 152 3.01 0.53 -15.10
N GLU A 153 2.17 -0.51 -15.06
CA GLU A 153 1.31 -0.96 -16.15
C GLU A 153 -0.19 -0.85 -15.82
N ASN A 154 -0.56 -0.98 -14.54
CA ASN A 154 -1.96 -0.98 -14.13
C ASN A 154 -2.17 -0.06 -12.92
N VAL A 155 -3.04 0.95 -13.09
CA VAL A 155 -3.50 1.88 -12.05
C VAL A 155 -5.03 1.93 -11.96
N SER A 156 -5.73 0.92 -12.50
CA SER A 156 -7.19 0.92 -12.48
C SER A 156 -7.73 1.05 -11.06
N SER A 157 -8.76 1.87 -10.89
CA SER A 157 -9.41 2.14 -9.59
C SER A 157 -8.45 2.63 -8.47
N CYS A 158 -7.24 3.09 -8.78
CA CYS A 158 -6.21 3.38 -7.76
C CYS A 158 -6.70 4.36 -6.70
N PHE A 159 -7.45 5.39 -7.11
CA PHE A 159 -8.09 6.39 -6.24
C PHE A 159 -9.62 6.39 -6.36
N GLU A 160 -10.23 5.34 -6.92
CA GLU A 160 -11.68 5.26 -7.05
C GLU A 160 -12.37 5.51 -5.71
N ASN A 161 -13.37 6.40 -5.69
CA ASN A 161 -14.14 6.80 -4.51
C ASN A 161 -13.32 7.47 -3.38
N CYS A 162 -12.12 8.01 -3.67
CA CYS A 162 -11.42 8.91 -2.76
C CYS A 162 -12.04 10.32 -2.85
N SER A 163 -13.27 10.48 -2.38
CA SER A 163 -14.10 11.68 -2.58
C SER A 163 -13.57 12.95 -1.88
N TRP A 164 -12.56 12.84 -1.04
CA TRP A 164 -11.94 13.94 -0.29
C TRP A 164 -10.62 14.42 -0.88
N ILE A 165 -10.10 13.72 -1.89
CA ILE A 165 -8.81 14.06 -2.49
C ILE A 165 -8.84 15.46 -3.13
N THR A 166 -7.84 16.28 -2.80
CA THR A 166 -7.76 17.67 -3.26
C THR A 166 -6.90 17.86 -4.52
N SER A 167 -5.99 16.90 -4.78
CA SER A 167 -5.17 16.85 -5.99
C SER A 167 -4.75 15.41 -6.28
N LEU A 168 -4.73 15.06 -7.56
CA LEU A 168 -4.34 13.71 -8.04
C LEU A 168 -2.91 13.73 -8.58
N PRO A 169 -2.10 12.67 -8.36
CA PRO A 169 -0.85 12.52 -9.08
C PRO A 169 -1.11 12.31 -10.58
N GLU A 170 -0.35 13.00 -11.43
CA GLU A 170 -0.58 13.03 -12.89
C GLU A 170 -0.11 11.75 -13.58
N MET A 171 -0.67 10.61 -13.21
CA MET A 171 -0.33 9.29 -13.77
C MET A 171 -0.64 9.16 -15.27
N TRP A 172 -1.49 10.03 -15.82
CA TRP A 172 -1.78 10.11 -17.26
C TRP A 172 -0.69 10.80 -18.07
N ASN A 173 0.35 11.33 -17.43
CA ASN A 173 1.52 11.88 -18.12
C ASN A 173 2.40 10.74 -18.66
N THR A 174 2.26 10.45 -19.95
CA THR A 174 2.95 9.33 -20.60
C THR A 174 4.48 9.50 -20.66
N SER A 175 5.01 10.71 -20.50
CA SER A 175 6.46 10.93 -20.40
C SER A 175 7.01 10.42 -19.06
N LEU A 176 6.22 10.47 -18.00
CA LEU A 176 6.59 9.97 -16.67
C LEU A 176 6.26 8.48 -16.53
N TYR A 177 5.12 8.04 -17.08
CA TYR A 177 4.58 6.69 -16.91
C TYR A 177 4.26 6.04 -18.26
N PRO A 178 5.29 5.71 -19.09
CA PRO A 178 5.09 5.30 -20.48
C PRO A 178 4.49 3.90 -20.66
N LYS A 179 4.42 3.11 -19.59
CA LYS A 179 3.99 1.70 -19.68
C LYS A 179 2.57 1.46 -19.19
N ILE A 180 1.85 2.48 -18.68
CA ILE A 180 0.49 2.29 -18.21
C ILE A 180 -0.44 1.88 -19.36
N LYS A 181 -1.11 0.74 -19.19
CA LYS A 181 -2.05 0.14 -20.14
C LYS A 181 -3.47 0.05 -19.58
N THR A 182 -3.59 -0.07 -18.26
CA THR A 182 -4.86 -0.28 -17.56
C THR A 182 -5.07 0.81 -16.52
N TYR A 183 -6.11 1.62 -16.70
CA TYR A 183 -6.34 2.86 -15.94
C TYR A 183 -7.83 3.16 -15.70
N ASN A 184 -8.75 2.28 -16.10
CA ASN A 184 -10.19 2.51 -15.94
C ASN A 184 -10.56 2.82 -14.49
N ALA A 185 -11.46 3.78 -14.30
CA ALA A 185 -11.90 4.26 -12.98
C ALA A 185 -10.76 4.73 -12.05
N PHE A 186 -9.56 5.08 -12.59
CA PHE A 186 -8.41 5.54 -11.80
C PHE A 186 -8.78 6.60 -10.77
N ALA A 187 -9.55 7.61 -11.18
CA ALA A 187 -9.98 8.75 -10.37
C ALA A 187 -11.52 8.87 -10.31
N LYS A 188 -12.26 7.79 -10.49
CA LYS A 188 -13.72 7.83 -10.44
C LYS A 188 -14.21 8.37 -9.10
N ASN A 189 -15.13 9.35 -9.14
CA ASN A 189 -15.69 10.04 -7.98
C ASN A 189 -14.69 10.88 -7.15
N CYS A 190 -13.54 11.26 -7.74
CA CYS A 190 -12.56 12.17 -7.11
C CYS A 190 -12.84 13.65 -7.45
N ASN A 191 -14.10 14.08 -7.48
CA ASN A 191 -14.56 15.35 -8.04
C ASN A 191 -14.04 16.61 -7.31
N LYS A 192 -13.51 16.48 -6.09
CA LYS A 192 -12.93 17.59 -5.33
C LYS A 192 -11.47 17.88 -5.72
N ALA A 193 -10.81 17.02 -6.48
CA ALA A 193 -9.44 17.27 -6.91
C ALA A 193 -9.39 18.47 -7.85
N SER A 194 -8.52 19.43 -7.55
CA SER A 194 -8.35 20.68 -8.31
C SER A 194 -7.97 20.44 -9.77
N ASN A 195 -7.25 19.34 -10.04
CA ASN A 195 -6.85 18.92 -11.37
C ASN A 195 -7.74 17.81 -11.97
N TYR A 196 -8.94 17.57 -11.42
CA TYR A 196 -9.86 16.54 -11.94
C TYR A 196 -10.28 16.78 -13.38
N SER A 197 -10.41 18.07 -13.81
CA SER A 197 -10.72 18.42 -15.19
C SER A 197 -9.65 17.95 -16.18
N ALA A 198 -8.39 17.91 -15.77
CA ALA A 198 -7.26 17.46 -16.58
C ALA A 198 -7.17 15.92 -16.71
N VAL A 199 -7.86 15.17 -15.83
CA VAL A 199 -7.91 13.71 -15.91
C VAL A 199 -8.63 13.28 -17.21
N PRO A 200 -8.02 12.47 -18.09
CA PRO A 200 -8.67 12.01 -19.31
C PRO A 200 -9.99 11.26 -19.02
N ALA A 201 -10.98 11.40 -19.88
CA ALA A 201 -12.29 10.77 -19.68
C ALA A 201 -12.22 9.26 -19.43
N ALA A 202 -11.34 8.57 -20.13
CA ALA A 202 -11.16 7.11 -19.99
C ALA A 202 -10.57 6.67 -18.63
N TRP A 203 -10.08 7.63 -17.81
CA TRP A 203 -9.50 7.38 -16.49
C TRP A 203 -10.47 7.68 -15.32
N LYS A 204 -11.64 8.26 -15.66
CA LYS A 204 -12.70 8.68 -14.69
C LYS A 204 -13.71 7.57 -14.36
#